data_2c24bf9808a66cd5c8462f8a1e67eb69
#
_entry.id   2c24bf9808a66cd5c8462f8a1e67eb69
#
_cell.length_a   1.000
_cell.length_b   1.000
_cell.length_c   1.000
_cell.angle_alpha   90.00
_cell.angle_beta   90.00
_cell.angle_gamma   90.00
#
_symmetry.space_group_name_H-M   'P 1'
#
loop_
_entity.id
_entity.type
_entity.pdbx_description
1 polymer ?
#
loop_
_entity_poly.entity_id
_entity_poly.type
_entity_poly.pdbx_seq_one_letter_code
_entity_poly.pdbx_strand_id
1 'polypeptide(L)'
;MKKAKSDYLIQSVSRALDILEAFTANEGELGVTELSRRLKLHKNNVFRLLATLETRGYVEQDRESGNYRLGMKTFEVANIFTHHLGLVRQARPILDQLAQTTGEAAYLGVLDGSAVVCVDMVDTAQPVRVVPHLGRRLPAHATALGKAQLAFRSPEEREEMWKRSAPASVTGRTLVDPLRLAEELARVAEREWALEDEELEPGVRGLAAPIRDYARRVVGAIGMRGPAFRLPMERLETELAPRVRAAARDVSKRLGFAVIGTNVD
;
A
#
# COMPACT_ATOMS: atom_id res chain seq x y z
N MET A 1 33.65 -10.81 14.26
CA MET A 1 32.19 -10.67 14.43
C MET A 1 31.73 -9.48 13.62
N LYS A 2 30.82 -9.64 12.63
CA LYS A 2 30.18 -8.50 11.97
C LYS A 2 29.22 -7.84 12.99
N LYS A 3 29.45 -6.57 13.31
CA LYS A 3 28.53 -5.79 14.15
C LYS A 3 27.15 -5.75 13.51
N ALA A 4 26.09 -5.88 14.31
CA ALA A 4 24.72 -5.78 13.83
C ALA A 4 24.44 -4.36 13.29
N LYS A 5 23.57 -4.21 12.30
CA LYS A 5 23.20 -2.88 11.77
C LYS A 5 22.62 -1.95 12.85
N SER A 6 22.02 -2.51 13.90
CA SER A 6 21.54 -1.80 15.09
C SER A 6 22.63 -1.03 15.84
N ASP A 7 23.89 -1.50 15.81
CA ASP A 7 25.01 -0.86 16.52
C ASP A 7 25.49 0.45 15.87
N TYR A 8 24.99 0.75 14.66
CA TYR A 8 25.33 1.94 13.91
C TYR A 8 24.21 2.99 13.87
N LEU A 9 23.12 2.78 14.63
CA LEU A 9 22.00 3.72 14.66
C LEU A 9 22.39 5.05 15.33
N ILE A 10 22.18 6.15 14.59
CA ILE A 10 22.34 7.51 15.12
C ILE A 10 21.00 7.91 15.74
N GLN A 11 20.94 7.93 17.07
CA GLN A 11 19.71 8.13 17.83
C GLN A 11 18.98 9.44 17.52
N SER A 12 19.70 10.52 17.23
CA SER A 12 19.07 11.81 16.84
C SER A 12 18.37 11.74 15.48
N VAL A 13 18.93 10.98 14.54
CA VAL A 13 18.30 10.75 13.23
C VAL A 13 17.04 9.90 13.38
N SER A 14 17.14 8.79 14.15
CA SER A 14 15.98 7.94 14.42
C SER A 14 14.83 8.77 15.03
N ARG A 15 15.11 9.57 16.06
CA ARG A 15 14.11 10.42 16.72
C ARG A 15 13.51 11.49 15.81
N ALA A 16 14.28 12.01 14.85
CA ALA A 16 13.74 12.95 13.87
C ALA A 16 12.76 12.26 12.92
N LEU A 17 13.04 11.03 12.51
CA LEU A 17 12.12 10.20 11.73
C LEU A 17 10.86 9.85 12.54
N ASP A 18 10.99 9.44 13.80
CA ASP A 18 9.86 9.16 14.70
C ASP A 18 8.90 10.38 14.79
N ILE A 19 9.44 11.61 14.77
CA ILE A 19 8.61 12.83 14.74
C ILE A 19 7.84 12.94 13.44
N LEU A 20 8.46 12.71 12.26
CA LEU A 20 7.78 12.76 10.97
C LEU A 20 6.70 11.68 10.87
N GLU A 21 6.96 10.49 11.39
CA GLU A 21 6.05 9.36 11.39
C GLU A 21 4.88 9.51 12.38
N ALA A 22 4.97 10.43 13.34
CA ALA A 22 3.90 10.72 14.30
C ALA A 22 2.69 11.45 13.68
N PHE A 23 2.88 12.13 12.54
CA PHE A 23 1.78 12.79 11.83
C PHE A 23 0.96 11.76 11.06
N THR A 24 -0.37 11.85 11.18
CA THR A 24 -1.30 10.93 10.50
C THR A 24 -2.36 11.70 9.72
N ALA A 25 -3.07 11.01 8.82
CA ALA A 25 -4.15 11.62 8.04
C ALA A 25 -5.28 12.21 8.90
N ASN A 26 -5.49 11.67 10.11
CA ASN A 26 -6.50 12.16 11.05
C ASN A 26 -5.96 13.23 12.02
N GLU A 27 -4.65 13.37 12.11
CA GLU A 27 -3.96 14.29 13.04
C GLU A 27 -2.83 14.98 12.28
N GLY A 28 -3.23 15.92 11.42
CA GLY A 28 -2.31 16.67 10.56
C GLY A 28 -1.46 17.69 11.31
N GLU A 29 -1.85 18.07 12.54
CA GLU A 29 -1.13 19.05 13.38
C GLU A 29 -0.87 18.48 14.77
N LEU A 30 0.36 18.62 15.25
CA LEU A 30 0.81 18.14 16.56
C LEU A 30 1.66 19.19 17.27
N GLY A 31 1.38 19.42 18.56
CA GLY A 31 2.18 20.30 19.43
C GLY A 31 3.38 19.58 20.07
N VAL A 32 4.39 20.35 20.50
CA VAL A 32 5.59 19.84 21.19
C VAL A 32 5.24 18.96 22.39
N THR A 33 4.22 19.33 23.16
CA THR A 33 3.81 18.58 24.36
C THR A 33 3.26 17.22 24.00
N GLU A 34 2.44 17.13 22.95
CA GLU A 34 1.85 15.87 22.47
C GLU A 34 2.91 14.96 21.89
N LEU A 35 3.79 15.48 21.04
CA LEU A 35 4.94 14.72 20.50
C LEU A 35 5.85 14.20 21.61
N SER A 36 6.15 15.05 22.62
CA SER A 36 6.94 14.65 23.78
C SER A 36 6.32 13.45 24.52
N ARG A 37 5.00 13.48 24.71
CA ARG A 37 4.25 12.41 25.39
C ARG A 37 4.25 11.13 24.59
N ARG A 38 3.93 11.20 23.28
CA ARG A 38 3.84 10.03 22.38
C ARG A 38 5.17 9.32 22.21
N LEU A 39 6.22 10.09 21.94
CA LEU A 39 7.55 9.58 21.66
C LEU A 39 8.39 9.33 22.92
N LYS A 40 7.85 9.65 24.11
CA LYS A 40 8.55 9.56 25.40
C LYS A 40 9.91 10.32 25.39
N LEU A 41 9.93 11.50 24.76
CA LEU A 41 11.09 12.38 24.66
C LEU A 41 10.90 13.63 25.51
N HIS A 42 12.00 14.17 26.02
CA HIS A 42 11.96 15.45 26.73
C HIS A 42 11.57 16.60 25.78
N LYS A 43 10.70 17.54 26.21
CA LYS A 43 10.21 18.66 25.38
C LYS A 43 11.31 19.44 24.67
N ASN A 44 12.42 19.69 25.35
CA ASN A 44 13.57 20.41 24.76
C ASN A 44 14.20 19.62 23.59
N ASN A 45 14.24 18.28 23.67
CA ASN A 45 14.75 17.47 22.57
C ASN A 45 13.79 17.48 21.37
N VAL A 46 12.47 17.36 21.63
CA VAL A 46 11.46 17.48 20.58
C VAL A 46 11.54 18.83 19.89
N PHE A 47 11.62 19.92 20.67
CA PHE A 47 11.75 21.26 20.12
C PHE A 47 12.99 21.43 19.23
N ARG A 48 14.15 20.93 19.65
CA ARG A 48 15.39 21.00 18.84
C ARG A 48 15.32 20.18 17.57
N LEU A 49 14.68 19.02 17.61
CA LEU A 49 14.46 18.18 16.42
C LEU A 49 13.49 18.86 15.46
N LEU A 50 12.36 19.41 15.97
CA LEU A 50 11.40 20.16 15.16
C LEU A 50 12.04 21.40 14.52
N ALA A 51 12.82 22.20 15.26
CA ALA A 51 13.55 23.34 14.69
C ALA A 51 14.49 22.94 13.55
N THR A 52 15.15 21.78 13.68
CA THR A 52 15.99 21.23 12.61
C THR A 52 15.17 20.83 11.39
N LEU A 53 14.07 20.10 11.60
CA LEU A 53 13.17 19.64 10.54
C LEU A 53 12.49 20.83 9.85
N GLU A 54 12.12 21.87 10.60
CA GLU A 54 11.53 23.11 10.08
C GLU A 54 12.53 23.88 9.21
N THR A 55 13.77 24.09 9.69
CA THR A 55 14.84 24.71 8.90
C THR A 55 15.09 23.98 7.58
N ARG A 56 14.83 22.66 7.54
CA ARG A 56 14.97 21.83 6.35
C ARG A 56 13.68 21.70 5.52
N GLY A 57 12.56 22.32 5.95
CA GLY A 57 11.27 22.32 5.29
C GLY A 57 10.47 21.03 5.40
N TYR A 58 10.88 20.08 6.26
CA TYR A 58 10.14 18.83 6.50
C TYR A 58 8.92 19.01 7.38
N VAL A 59 8.93 20.00 8.27
CA VAL A 59 7.77 20.43 9.04
C VAL A 59 7.67 21.96 8.96
N GLU A 60 6.51 22.49 9.24
CA GLU A 60 6.26 23.94 9.37
C GLU A 60 5.43 24.19 10.62
N GLN A 61 5.73 25.28 11.34
CA GLN A 61 4.97 25.68 12.52
C GLN A 61 3.83 26.63 12.12
N ASP A 62 2.63 26.29 12.55
CA ASP A 62 1.50 27.22 12.48
C ASP A 62 1.68 28.34 13.53
N ARG A 63 1.61 29.60 13.11
CA ARG A 63 1.89 30.74 13.94
C ARG A 63 0.80 31.07 14.97
N GLU A 64 -0.43 30.62 14.70
CA GLU A 64 -1.58 30.90 15.56
C GLU A 64 -1.69 29.86 16.68
N SER A 65 -1.63 28.57 16.29
CA SER A 65 -1.76 27.46 17.24
C SER A 65 -0.44 27.08 17.91
N GLY A 66 0.70 27.42 17.30
CA GLY A 66 2.02 26.95 17.70
C GLY A 66 2.27 25.46 17.44
N ASN A 67 1.34 24.76 16.80
CA ASN A 67 1.48 23.37 16.40
C ASN A 67 2.34 23.25 15.14
N TYR A 68 2.82 22.04 14.88
CA TYR A 68 3.59 21.69 13.69
C TYR A 68 2.77 20.79 12.79
N ARG A 69 3.00 20.91 11.49
CA ARG A 69 2.47 20.04 10.44
C ARG A 69 3.58 19.63 9.48
N LEU A 70 3.34 18.62 8.63
CA LEU A 70 4.30 18.23 7.60
C LEU A 70 4.49 19.38 6.59
N GLY A 71 5.75 19.68 6.29
CA GLY A 71 6.15 20.71 5.33
C GLY A 71 6.29 20.15 3.91
N MET A 72 6.39 21.06 2.94
CA MET A 72 6.45 20.75 1.50
C MET A 72 7.60 19.81 1.13
N LYS A 73 8.70 19.79 1.88
CA LYS A 73 9.85 18.93 1.63
C LYS A 73 9.53 17.44 1.71
N THR A 74 8.58 17.04 2.56
CA THR A 74 8.10 15.65 2.63
C THR A 74 7.43 15.21 1.33
N PHE A 75 6.62 16.10 0.73
CA PHE A 75 6.02 15.87 -0.59
C PHE A 75 7.07 15.78 -1.71
N GLU A 76 8.09 16.66 -1.72
CA GLU A 76 9.15 16.61 -2.72
C GLU A 76 9.89 15.27 -2.69
N VAL A 77 10.25 14.79 -1.51
CA VAL A 77 10.95 13.49 -1.35
C VAL A 77 10.07 12.33 -1.78
N ALA A 78 8.79 12.33 -1.38
CA ALA A 78 7.82 11.32 -1.80
C ALA A 78 7.61 11.34 -3.33
N ASN A 79 7.57 12.53 -3.94
CA ASN A 79 7.40 12.69 -5.38
C ASN A 79 8.60 12.15 -6.17
N ILE A 80 9.84 12.34 -5.69
CA ILE A 80 11.03 11.72 -6.30
C ILE A 80 10.90 10.20 -6.29
N PHE A 81 10.47 9.61 -5.17
CA PHE A 81 10.23 8.17 -5.07
C PHE A 81 9.18 7.69 -6.08
N THR A 82 8.03 8.37 -6.17
CA THR A 82 6.94 8.02 -7.10
C THR A 82 7.34 8.22 -8.57
N HIS A 83 8.16 9.25 -8.89
CA HIS A 83 8.70 9.45 -10.23
C HIS A 83 9.67 8.33 -10.66
N HIS A 84 10.49 7.81 -9.74
CA HIS A 84 11.37 6.67 -10.00
C HIS A 84 10.60 5.36 -10.16
N LEU A 85 9.43 5.23 -9.57
CA LEU A 85 8.48 4.16 -9.83
C LEU A 85 7.70 4.43 -11.13
N GLY A 86 8.25 4.41 -12.28
CA GLY A 86 7.52 4.57 -13.56
C GLY A 86 6.12 3.91 -13.60
N LEU A 87 5.89 3.00 -12.64
CA LEU A 87 4.65 2.31 -12.33
C LEU A 87 3.47 3.26 -12.08
N VAL A 88 3.58 4.25 -11.19
CA VAL A 88 2.47 5.17 -10.85
C VAL A 88 2.04 5.95 -12.07
N ARG A 89 3.00 6.53 -12.81
CA ARG A 89 2.73 7.29 -14.03
C ARG A 89 2.05 6.45 -15.10
N GLN A 90 2.49 5.19 -15.27
CA GLN A 90 1.90 4.30 -16.27
C GLN A 90 0.53 3.76 -15.85
N ALA A 91 0.30 3.56 -14.56
CA ALA A 91 -0.94 3.05 -14.02
C ALA A 91 -2.05 4.09 -13.93
N ARG A 92 -1.75 5.39 -13.70
CA ARG A 92 -2.74 6.43 -13.44
C ARG A 92 -3.90 6.46 -14.43
N PRO A 93 -3.69 6.53 -15.76
CA PRO A 93 -4.81 6.58 -16.70
C PRO A 93 -5.65 5.29 -16.71
N ILE A 94 -5.05 4.16 -16.33
CA ILE A 94 -5.74 2.87 -16.23
C ILE A 94 -6.53 2.78 -14.93
N LEU A 95 -6.02 3.37 -13.82
CA LEU A 95 -6.79 3.52 -12.58
C LEU A 95 -8.04 4.37 -12.79
N ASP A 96 -7.92 5.50 -13.49
CA ASP A 96 -9.06 6.36 -13.81
C ASP A 96 -10.12 5.59 -14.61
N GLN A 97 -9.71 4.85 -15.63
CA GLN A 97 -10.60 4.01 -16.43
C GLN A 97 -11.23 2.88 -15.60
N LEU A 98 -10.44 2.21 -14.73
CA LEU A 98 -10.94 1.13 -13.89
C LEU A 98 -12.00 1.64 -12.90
N ALA A 99 -11.75 2.76 -12.21
CA ALA A 99 -12.72 3.37 -11.31
C ALA A 99 -14.02 3.75 -12.05
N GLN A 100 -13.89 4.37 -13.22
CA GLN A 100 -15.02 4.79 -14.04
C GLN A 100 -15.86 3.59 -14.52
N THR A 101 -15.21 2.52 -14.98
CA THR A 101 -15.90 1.36 -15.57
C THR A 101 -16.47 0.39 -14.53
N THR A 102 -15.92 0.35 -13.33
CA THR A 102 -16.42 -0.48 -12.22
C THR A 102 -17.43 0.24 -11.33
N GLY A 103 -17.34 1.59 -11.30
CA GLY A 103 -18.11 2.44 -10.38
C GLY A 103 -17.60 2.40 -8.94
N GLU A 104 -16.46 1.74 -8.67
CA GLU A 104 -15.85 1.60 -7.36
C GLU A 104 -14.46 2.25 -7.32
N ALA A 105 -13.94 2.50 -6.12
CA ALA A 105 -12.59 3.06 -5.97
C ALA A 105 -11.52 2.07 -6.48
N ALA A 106 -10.59 2.59 -7.29
CA ALA A 106 -9.46 1.83 -7.84
C ALA A 106 -8.17 2.17 -7.11
N TYR A 107 -7.31 1.17 -6.92
CA TYR A 107 -6.10 1.27 -6.10
C TYR A 107 -4.90 0.67 -6.81
N LEU A 108 -3.74 1.28 -6.60
CA LEU A 108 -2.42 0.75 -6.95
C LEU A 108 -1.64 0.46 -5.68
N GLY A 109 -1.12 -0.74 -5.53
CA GLY A 109 -0.36 -1.14 -4.36
C GLY A 109 0.97 -1.78 -4.69
N VAL A 110 1.96 -1.55 -3.85
CA VAL A 110 3.30 -2.14 -3.94
C VAL A 110 3.59 -2.92 -2.66
N LEU A 111 4.10 -4.13 -2.79
CA LEU A 111 4.49 -4.98 -1.65
C LEU A 111 5.78 -4.44 -1.02
N ASP A 112 5.75 -4.23 0.29
CA ASP A 112 6.90 -3.84 1.09
C ASP A 112 6.95 -4.68 2.38
N GLY A 113 7.83 -5.67 2.41
CA GLY A 113 7.84 -6.70 3.44
C GLY A 113 6.52 -7.46 3.47
N SER A 114 5.93 -7.65 4.65
CA SER A 114 4.63 -8.32 4.86
C SER A 114 3.41 -7.42 4.68
N ALA A 115 3.62 -6.16 4.26
CA ALA A 115 2.57 -5.18 4.01
C ALA A 115 2.48 -4.82 2.52
N VAL A 116 1.31 -4.36 2.08
CA VAL A 116 1.13 -3.64 0.84
C VAL A 116 0.92 -2.16 1.15
N VAL A 117 1.63 -1.29 0.42
CA VAL A 117 1.47 0.16 0.50
C VAL A 117 0.62 0.62 -0.67
N CYS A 118 -0.47 1.33 -0.40
CA CYS A 118 -1.26 1.99 -1.45
C CYS A 118 -0.49 3.23 -1.94
N VAL A 119 0.01 3.19 -3.18
CA VAL A 119 0.87 4.26 -3.74
C VAL A 119 0.11 5.21 -4.66
N ASP A 120 -1.06 4.82 -5.17
CA ASP A 120 -1.98 5.68 -5.91
C ASP A 120 -3.41 5.12 -5.84
N MET A 121 -4.40 6.00 -6.02
CA MET A 121 -5.80 5.62 -6.04
C MET A 121 -6.66 6.62 -6.82
N VAL A 122 -7.80 6.15 -7.28
CA VAL A 122 -8.90 6.97 -7.80
C VAL A 122 -10.14 6.66 -6.98
N ASP A 123 -10.71 7.67 -6.34
CA ASP A 123 -11.92 7.51 -5.53
C ASP A 123 -13.16 7.31 -6.41
N THR A 124 -14.23 6.83 -5.84
CA THR A 124 -15.54 6.66 -6.50
C THR A 124 -16.45 7.85 -6.19
N ALA A 125 -17.34 8.15 -7.12
CA ALA A 125 -18.41 9.13 -6.91
C ALA A 125 -19.57 8.61 -6.04
N GLN A 126 -19.53 7.34 -5.63
CA GLN A 126 -20.60 6.73 -4.81
C GLN A 126 -20.64 7.36 -3.41
N PRO A 127 -21.84 7.68 -2.88
CA PRO A 127 -21.98 8.27 -1.55
C PRO A 127 -21.55 7.31 -0.42
N VAL A 128 -21.80 6.02 -0.58
CA VAL A 128 -21.30 4.97 0.33
C VAL A 128 -20.08 4.33 -0.28
N ARG A 129 -18.92 4.55 0.30
CA ARG A 129 -17.63 4.08 -0.22
C ARG A 129 -16.68 3.67 0.90
N VAL A 130 -15.66 2.92 0.51
CA VAL A 130 -14.58 2.54 1.43
C VAL A 130 -13.68 3.74 1.72
N VAL A 131 -13.21 3.87 2.96
CA VAL A 131 -12.28 4.94 3.35
C VAL A 131 -10.99 4.84 2.53
N PRO A 132 -10.49 5.95 1.99
CA PRO A 132 -9.23 5.97 1.24
C PRO A 132 -8.03 5.48 2.06
N HIS A 133 -7.17 4.68 1.44
CA HIS A 133 -5.97 4.11 2.08
C HIS A 133 -4.65 4.60 1.46
N LEU A 134 -4.65 5.70 0.73
CA LEU A 134 -3.43 6.24 0.10
C LEU A 134 -2.31 6.44 1.14
N GLY A 135 -1.11 5.93 0.85
CA GLY A 135 0.04 5.97 1.74
C GLY A 135 -0.01 4.99 2.93
N ARG A 136 -1.13 4.30 3.17
CA ARG A 136 -1.26 3.38 4.30
C ARG A 136 -0.62 2.02 3.99
N ARG A 137 -0.03 1.45 5.04
CA ARG A 137 0.52 0.08 5.05
C ARG A 137 -0.58 -0.86 5.54
N LEU A 138 -0.98 -1.81 4.70
CA LEU A 138 -2.02 -2.78 5.00
C LEU A 138 -1.43 -4.19 5.02
N PRO A 139 -1.94 -5.12 5.85
CA PRO A 139 -1.47 -6.51 5.87
C PRO A 139 -1.64 -7.16 4.50
N ALA A 140 -0.54 -7.60 3.88
CA ALA A 140 -0.58 -8.13 2.52
C ALA A 140 -1.45 -9.39 2.39
N HIS A 141 -1.46 -10.26 3.40
CA HIS A 141 -2.25 -11.49 3.41
C HIS A 141 -3.77 -11.24 3.50
N ALA A 142 -4.20 -10.10 4.06
CA ALA A 142 -5.61 -9.75 4.26
C ALA A 142 -6.19 -8.86 3.16
N THR A 143 -5.41 -8.53 2.12
CA THR A 143 -5.84 -7.64 1.04
C THR A 143 -5.73 -8.30 -0.34
N ALA A 144 -6.62 -7.97 -1.26
CA ALA A 144 -6.51 -8.42 -2.65
C ALA A 144 -5.19 -7.94 -3.29
N LEU A 145 -4.82 -6.66 -3.09
CA LEU A 145 -3.55 -6.07 -3.59
C LEU A 145 -2.33 -6.82 -3.08
N GLY A 146 -2.33 -7.23 -1.82
CA GLY A 146 -1.23 -7.97 -1.22
C GLY A 146 -1.19 -9.42 -1.72
N LYS A 147 -2.31 -10.15 -1.69
CA LYS A 147 -2.38 -11.54 -2.16
C LYS A 147 -2.01 -11.67 -3.63
N ALA A 148 -2.40 -10.70 -4.49
CA ALA A 148 -2.01 -10.68 -5.90
C ALA A 148 -0.49 -10.60 -6.12
N GLN A 149 0.26 -10.05 -5.17
CA GLN A 149 1.72 -9.96 -5.23
C GLN A 149 2.41 -11.12 -4.49
N LEU A 150 1.88 -11.52 -3.33
CA LEU A 150 2.38 -12.65 -2.54
C LEU A 150 2.33 -13.98 -3.30
N ALA A 151 1.33 -14.16 -4.17
CA ALA A 151 1.15 -15.36 -4.97
C ALA A 151 2.35 -15.65 -5.90
N PHE A 152 3.13 -14.62 -6.28
CA PHE A 152 4.29 -14.72 -7.16
C PHE A 152 5.63 -14.58 -6.42
N ARG A 153 5.64 -14.60 -5.10
CA ARG A 153 6.84 -14.76 -4.29
C ARG A 153 7.11 -16.23 -4.05
N SER A 154 8.39 -16.61 -3.97
CA SER A 154 8.73 -18.01 -3.65
C SER A 154 8.25 -18.39 -2.25
N PRO A 155 8.06 -19.69 -1.95
CA PRO A 155 7.72 -20.13 -0.60
C PRO A 155 8.73 -19.64 0.45
N GLU A 156 10.03 -19.64 0.12
CA GLU A 156 11.12 -19.22 1.00
C GLU A 156 11.04 -17.71 1.27
N GLU A 157 10.78 -16.88 0.24
CA GLU A 157 10.56 -15.44 0.43
C GLU A 157 9.38 -15.17 1.35
N ARG A 158 8.26 -15.87 1.17
CA ARG A 158 7.08 -15.73 2.04
C ARG A 158 7.37 -16.14 3.47
N GLU A 159 8.09 -17.26 3.66
CA GLU A 159 8.48 -17.72 4.99
C GLU A 159 9.37 -16.68 5.71
N GLU A 160 10.35 -16.11 5.02
CA GLU A 160 11.19 -15.03 5.57
C GLU A 160 10.40 -13.77 5.94
N MET A 161 9.41 -13.41 5.13
CA MET A 161 8.49 -12.31 5.44
C MET A 161 7.69 -12.58 6.70
N TRP A 162 7.17 -13.79 6.86
CA TRP A 162 6.33 -14.19 8.00
C TRP A 162 7.12 -14.47 9.27
N LYS A 163 8.38 -14.84 9.19
CA LYS A 163 9.28 -14.85 10.36
C LYS A 163 9.43 -13.46 10.99
N ARG A 164 9.36 -12.40 10.18
CA ARG A 164 9.46 -11.01 10.64
C ARG A 164 8.13 -10.46 11.13
N SER A 165 7.04 -10.83 10.49
CA SER A 165 5.69 -10.38 10.81
C SER A 165 4.69 -11.44 10.37
N ALA A 166 4.30 -12.30 11.30
CA ALA A 166 3.34 -13.35 11.04
C ALA A 166 1.96 -12.79 10.63
N PRO A 167 1.21 -13.50 9.75
CA PRO A 167 -0.16 -13.14 9.42
C PRO A 167 -1.03 -13.06 10.66
N ALA A 168 -1.60 -11.89 10.94
CA ALA A 168 -2.48 -11.66 12.08
C ALA A 168 -3.94 -11.58 11.62
N SER A 169 -4.86 -12.06 12.46
CA SER A 169 -6.30 -11.93 12.21
C SER A 169 -6.72 -10.48 12.37
N VAL A 170 -7.33 -9.91 11.33
CA VAL A 170 -7.89 -8.54 11.33
C VAL A 170 -9.40 -8.60 11.48
N THR A 171 -10.04 -9.60 10.84
CA THR A 171 -11.46 -9.91 10.95
C THR A 171 -11.64 -11.41 11.18
N GLY A 172 -12.87 -11.84 11.45
CA GLY A 172 -13.19 -13.27 11.53
C GLY A 172 -13.02 -14.06 10.22
N ARG A 173 -12.81 -13.35 9.09
CA ARG A 173 -12.60 -13.95 7.75
C ARG A 173 -11.14 -13.91 7.28
N THR A 174 -10.25 -13.24 7.99
CA THR A 174 -8.83 -13.16 7.63
C THR A 174 -8.21 -14.56 7.55
N LEU A 175 -7.56 -14.86 6.44
CA LEU A 175 -6.82 -16.12 6.27
C LEU A 175 -5.48 -16.04 7.02
N VAL A 176 -5.39 -16.72 8.17
CA VAL A 176 -4.18 -16.78 9.01
C VAL A 176 -3.56 -18.17 9.07
N ASP A 177 -4.33 -19.21 8.75
CA ASP A 177 -3.81 -20.58 8.67
C ASP A 177 -2.84 -20.71 7.49
N PRO A 178 -1.58 -21.16 7.72
CA PRO A 178 -0.55 -21.18 6.68
C PRO A 178 -0.90 -22.05 5.48
N LEU A 179 -1.58 -23.19 5.70
CA LEU A 179 -1.95 -24.09 4.61
C LEU A 179 -3.05 -23.48 3.75
N ARG A 180 -4.11 -22.97 4.37
CA ARG A 180 -5.21 -22.31 3.66
C ARG A 180 -4.75 -21.06 2.91
N LEU A 181 -3.84 -20.29 3.51
CA LEU A 181 -3.25 -19.12 2.84
C LEU A 181 -2.38 -19.55 1.64
N ALA A 182 -1.59 -20.61 1.77
CA ALA A 182 -0.80 -21.14 0.66
C ALA A 182 -1.68 -21.65 -0.49
N GLU A 183 -2.77 -22.36 -0.19
CA GLU A 183 -3.76 -22.80 -1.17
C GLU A 183 -4.42 -21.62 -1.90
N GLU A 184 -4.81 -20.56 -1.16
CA GLU A 184 -5.38 -19.36 -1.77
C GLU A 184 -4.36 -18.66 -2.69
N LEU A 185 -3.10 -18.53 -2.25
CA LEU A 185 -2.06 -17.94 -3.08
C LEU A 185 -1.76 -18.76 -4.33
N ALA A 186 -1.85 -20.10 -4.27
CA ALA A 186 -1.74 -20.96 -5.45
C ALA A 186 -2.89 -20.72 -6.44
N ARG A 187 -4.13 -20.63 -5.95
CA ARG A 187 -5.29 -20.26 -6.79
C ARG A 187 -5.14 -18.88 -7.42
N VAL A 188 -4.61 -17.90 -6.65
CA VAL A 188 -4.33 -16.56 -7.18
C VAL A 188 -3.29 -16.59 -8.29
N ALA A 189 -2.23 -17.38 -8.14
CA ALA A 189 -1.19 -17.53 -9.17
C ALA A 189 -1.76 -18.13 -10.48
N GLU A 190 -2.65 -19.10 -10.36
CA GLU A 190 -3.28 -19.77 -11.50
C GLU A 190 -4.27 -18.84 -12.23
N ARG A 191 -5.20 -18.22 -11.51
CA ARG A 191 -6.25 -17.36 -12.09
C ARG A 191 -5.80 -15.93 -12.39
N GLU A 192 -4.61 -15.52 -11.92
CA GLU A 192 -4.01 -14.18 -12.06
C GLU A 192 -4.84 -13.03 -11.48
N TRP A 193 -5.63 -13.29 -10.46
CA TRP A 193 -6.32 -12.28 -9.67
C TRP A 193 -6.59 -12.78 -8.25
N ALA A 194 -6.66 -11.86 -7.31
CA ALA A 194 -6.92 -12.12 -5.90
C ALA A 194 -8.24 -11.48 -5.47
N LEU A 195 -8.94 -12.15 -4.56
CA LEU A 195 -10.15 -11.68 -3.90
C LEU A 195 -9.81 -11.32 -2.44
N GLU A 196 -10.36 -10.21 -1.96
CA GLU A 196 -10.52 -9.87 -0.55
C GLU A 196 -12.01 -9.97 -0.21
N ASP A 197 -12.39 -10.97 0.59
CA ASP A 197 -13.78 -11.17 1.02
C ASP A 197 -13.92 -10.83 2.50
N GLU A 198 -14.05 -9.56 2.82
CA GLU A 198 -14.20 -9.05 4.19
C GLU A 198 -13.02 -9.43 5.12
N GLU A 199 -11.83 -9.68 4.55
CA GLU A 199 -10.66 -10.13 5.28
C GLU A 199 -9.91 -8.99 6.00
N LEU A 200 -9.95 -7.78 5.45
CA LEU A 200 -9.37 -6.58 6.07
C LEU A 200 -10.40 -5.77 6.85
N GLU A 201 -11.60 -5.61 6.29
CA GLU A 201 -12.68 -4.83 6.87
C GLU A 201 -14.02 -5.55 6.67
N PRO A 202 -14.83 -5.74 7.73
CA PRO A 202 -16.17 -6.32 7.58
C PRO A 202 -17.01 -5.48 6.61
N GLY A 203 -17.77 -6.15 5.74
CA GLY A 203 -18.64 -5.49 4.76
C GLY A 203 -17.91 -4.89 3.55
N VAL A 204 -16.60 -5.14 3.38
CA VAL A 204 -15.80 -4.68 2.25
C VAL A 204 -15.27 -5.85 1.44
N ARG A 205 -15.39 -5.75 0.12
CA ARG A 205 -14.78 -6.69 -0.83
C ARG A 205 -13.88 -5.98 -1.82
N GLY A 206 -12.89 -6.69 -2.32
CA GLY A 206 -11.96 -6.16 -3.32
C GLY A 206 -11.38 -7.22 -4.23
N LEU A 207 -10.97 -6.78 -5.40
CA LEU A 207 -10.24 -7.56 -6.39
C LEU A 207 -8.95 -6.87 -6.75
N ALA A 208 -7.89 -7.64 -7.03
CA ALA A 208 -6.65 -7.12 -7.56
C ALA A 208 -5.97 -8.13 -8.49
N ALA A 209 -5.17 -7.62 -9.42
CA ALA A 209 -4.35 -8.42 -10.31
C ALA A 209 -2.90 -7.91 -10.33
N PRO A 210 -1.91 -8.81 -10.54
CA PRO A 210 -0.50 -8.48 -10.50
C PRO A 210 -0.06 -7.68 -11.72
N ILE A 211 0.82 -6.70 -11.49
CA ILE A 211 1.48 -5.92 -12.54
C ILE A 211 2.90 -6.44 -12.67
N ARG A 212 3.33 -6.73 -13.91
CA ARG A 212 4.68 -7.22 -14.21
C ARG A 212 5.52 -6.19 -14.97
N ASP A 213 6.81 -6.20 -14.73
CA ASP A 213 7.80 -5.45 -15.50
C ASP A 213 8.32 -6.22 -16.72
N TYR A 214 9.22 -5.61 -17.49
CA TYR A 214 9.88 -6.22 -18.65
C TYR A 214 10.68 -7.49 -18.28
N ALA A 215 11.12 -7.64 -17.03
CA ALA A 215 11.80 -8.83 -16.52
C ALA A 215 10.82 -9.89 -15.99
N ARG A 216 9.52 -9.73 -16.23
CA ARG A 216 8.42 -10.61 -15.78
C ARG A 216 8.24 -10.65 -14.25
N ARG A 217 8.88 -9.77 -13.50
CA ARG A 217 8.75 -9.71 -12.05
C ARG A 217 7.47 -8.95 -11.70
N VAL A 218 6.76 -9.42 -10.68
CA VAL A 218 5.62 -8.69 -10.12
C VAL A 218 6.15 -7.50 -9.32
N VAL A 219 5.83 -6.29 -9.78
CA VAL A 219 6.31 -5.01 -9.22
C VAL A 219 5.21 -4.22 -8.51
N GLY A 220 3.98 -4.69 -8.58
CA GLY A 220 2.83 -4.08 -7.92
C GLY A 220 1.55 -4.85 -8.26
N ALA A 221 0.43 -4.32 -7.79
CA ALA A 221 -0.90 -4.81 -8.15
C ALA A 221 -1.86 -3.63 -8.33
N ILE A 222 -2.80 -3.76 -9.27
CA ILE A 222 -3.91 -2.83 -9.47
C ILE A 222 -5.21 -3.55 -9.14
N GLY A 223 -6.16 -2.84 -8.53
CA GLY A 223 -7.41 -3.45 -8.13
C GLY A 223 -8.49 -2.44 -7.79
N MET A 224 -9.59 -2.92 -7.26
CA MET A 224 -10.72 -2.13 -6.81
C MET A 224 -11.25 -2.66 -5.48
N ARG A 225 -11.89 -1.79 -4.71
CA ARG A 225 -12.56 -2.13 -3.44
C ARG A 225 -13.88 -1.37 -3.33
N GLY A 226 -14.85 -2.01 -2.73
CA GLY A 226 -16.16 -1.42 -2.49
C GLY A 226 -16.96 -2.17 -1.42
N PRO A 227 -18.11 -1.65 -1.03
CA PRO A 227 -19.01 -2.32 -0.09
C PRO A 227 -19.52 -3.67 -0.62
N ALA A 228 -19.51 -4.69 0.24
CA ALA A 228 -19.86 -6.06 -0.14
C ALA A 228 -21.27 -6.19 -0.74
N PHE A 229 -22.23 -5.33 -0.32
CA PHE A 229 -23.59 -5.36 -0.85
C PHE A 229 -23.70 -4.97 -2.34
N ARG A 230 -22.72 -4.18 -2.87
CA ARG A 230 -22.63 -3.88 -4.31
C ARG A 230 -21.78 -4.87 -5.07
N LEU A 231 -21.02 -5.69 -4.38
CA LEU A 231 -20.03 -6.61 -4.91
C LEU A 231 -20.39 -8.06 -4.57
N PRO A 232 -21.54 -8.60 -5.08
CA PRO A 232 -21.85 -10.03 -4.92
C PRO A 232 -20.78 -10.87 -5.64
N MET A 233 -20.54 -12.10 -5.16
CA MET A 233 -19.49 -12.98 -5.66
C MET A 233 -19.60 -13.23 -7.17
N GLU A 234 -20.78 -13.45 -7.66
CA GLU A 234 -21.04 -13.64 -9.09
C GLU A 234 -20.54 -12.46 -9.92
N ARG A 235 -20.85 -11.23 -9.52
CA ARG A 235 -20.40 -10.01 -10.21
C ARG A 235 -18.87 -9.86 -10.14
N LEU A 236 -18.27 -10.18 -8.99
CA LEU A 236 -16.83 -10.14 -8.81
C LEU A 236 -16.12 -11.08 -9.79
N GLU A 237 -16.59 -12.31 -9.91
CA GLU A 237 -15.95 -13.35 -10.73
C GLU A 237 -16.20 -13.17 -12.22
N THR A 238 -17.45 -12.90 -12.61
CA THR A 238 -17.85 -12.91 -14.03
C THR A 238 -17.63 -11.57 -14.74
N GLU A 239 -17.79 -10.45 -14.04
CA GLU A 239 -17.70 -9.11 -14.64
C GLU A 239 -16.41 -8.38 -14.26
N LEU A 240 -16.11 -8.31 -12.95
CA LEU A 240 -15.07 -7.40 -12.44
C LEU A 240 -13.67 -8.00 -12.50
N ALA A 241 -13.50 -9.29 -12.23
CA ALA A 241 -12.18 -9.94 -12.31
C ALA A 241 -11.55 -9.88 -13.72
N PRO A 242 -12.29 -10.10 -14.83
CA PRO A 242 -11.76 -9.89 -16.17
C PRO A 242 -11.29 -8.43 -16.41
N ARG A 243 -12.02 -7.43 -15.90
CA ARG A 243 -11.67 -6.01 -16.06
C ARG A 243 -10.40 -5.66 -15.27
N VAL A 244 -10.29 -6.13 -14.03
CA VAL A 244 -9.10 -5.91 -13.18
C VAL A 244 -7.87 -6.59 -13.80
N ARG A 245 -8.02 -7.81 -14.33
CA ARG A 245 -6.94 -8.49 -15.06
C ARG A 245 -6.52 -7.74 -16.33
N ALA A 246 -7.47 -7.23 -17.09
CA ALA A 246 -7.18 -6.43 -18.28
C ALA A 246 -6.41 -5.15 -17.91
N ALA A 247 -6.85 -4.43 -16.86
CA ALA A 247 -6.16 -3.26 -16.33
C ALA A 247 -4.71 -3.57 -15.93
N ALA A 248 -4.48 -4.67 -15.20
CA ALA A 248 -3.13 -5.09 -14.80
C ALA A 248 -2.24 -5.43 -16.01
N ARG A 249 -2.79 -6.08 -17.02
CA ARG A 249 -2.07 -6.38 -18.28
C ARG A 249 -1.71 -5.10 -19.03
N ASP A 250 -2.59 -4.14 -19.09
CA ASP A 250 -2.35 -2.87 -19.79
C ASP A 250 -1.27 -2.03 -19.09
N VAL A 251 -1.25 -1.99 -17.75
CA VAL A 251 -0.14 -1.38 -17.01
C VAL A 251 1.16 -2.15 -17.29
N SER A 252 1.12 -3.50 -17.24
CA SER A 252 2.30 -4.33 -17.47
C SER A 252 2.89 -4.12 -18.86
N LYS A 253 2.05 -4.02 -19.91
CA LYS A 253 2.49 -3.69 -21.28
C LYS A 253 3.23 -2.34 -21.33
N ARG A 254 2.72 -1.33 -20.63
CA ARG A 254 3.36 0.00 -20.54
C ARG A 254 4.69 -0.04 -19.79
N LEU A 255 4.89 -1.06 -18.94
CA LEU A 255 6.16 -1.33 -18.26
C LEU A 255 7.10 -2.26 -19.06
N GLY A 256 6.76 -2.55 -20.33
CA GLY A 256 7.57 -3.37 -21.22
C GLY A 256 7.38 -4.89 -21.05
N PHE A 257 6.36 -5.32 -20.30
CA PHE A 257 6.01 -6.74 -20.23
C PHE A 257 5.46 -7.22 -21.58
N ALA A 258 6.25 -8.02 -22.29
CA ALA A 258 5.80 -8.70 -23.51
C ALA A 258 5.13 -10.04 -23.13
N VAL A 259 3.86 -10.17 -23.41
CA VAL A 259 3.24 -11.49 -23.52
C VAL A 259 3.91 -12.14 -24.74
N ILE A 260 4.65 -13.23 -24.54
CA ILE A 260 5.13 -14.04 -25.69
C ILE A 260 3.85 -14.54 -26.36
N GLY A 261 3.50 -13.89 -27.47
CA GLY A 261 2.27 -14.15 -28.18
C GLY A 261 2.28 -15.54 -28.75
N THR A 262 1.17 -16.23 -28.64
CA THR A 262 0.68 -17.05 -29.70
C THR A 262 0.72 -16.23 -30.98
N ASN A 263 1.68 -16.51 -31.86
CA ASN A 263 1.55 -16.16 -33.26
C ASN A 263 0.22 -16.77 -33.72
N VAL A 264 -0.74 -15.89 -34.00
CA VAL A 264 -1.88 -16.26 -34.83
C VAL A 264 -1.40 -15.94 -36.22
N ASP A 265 -1.07 -17.01 -36.96
CA ASP A 265 -0.98 -16.99 -38.41
C ASP A 265 -2.32 -16.56 -39.05
#